data_b0a1858d836471cb986b586a41fd4731
#
_entry.id   b0a1858d836471cb986b586a41fd4731
#
_cell.length_a   1.000
_cell.length_b   1.000
_cell.length_c   1.000
_cell.angle_alpha   90.00
_cell.angle_beta   90.00
_cell.angle_gamma   90.00
#
_symmetry.space_group_name_H-M   'P 1'
#
loop_
_entity.id
_entity.type
_entity.pdbx_description
1 polymer ?
#
loop_
_entity_poly.entity_id
_entity_poly.type
_entity_poly.pdbx_seq_one_letter_code
_entity_poly.pdbx_strand_id
1 'polypeptide(L)'
;MKNKFPIILISVFTVNMIYAGCGACNVDNKKAESPIGDFVTSVSENGTVDGMVLASCGMCNFGMRNKDCSLAIQISDKAYNVKGSDIDDHGDSHAKDGFCNAIRVAKVSGKVKKNMFLADSFELQKH
;
A
#
# COMPACT_ATOMS: atom_id res chain seq x y z
N MET A 1 7.74 -52.18 65.45
CA MET A 1 7.31 -52.03 64.03
C MET A 1 7.88 -50.76 63.48
N LYS A 2 8.90 -50.89 62.67
CA LYS A 2 9.65 -49.73 62.14
C LYS A 2 9.27 -49.54 60.70
N ASN A 3 8.41 -48.54 60.39
CA ASN A 3 8.10 -48.15 59.02
C ASN A 3 9.20 -47.28 58.54
N LYS A 4 10.00 -47.82 57.62
CA LYS A 4 10.98 -47.07 56.86
C LYS A 4 10.26 -46.57 55.62
N PHE A 5 9.98 -45.27 55.57
CA PHE A 5 9.58 -44.59 54.33
C PHE A 5 10.82 -44.29 53.54
N PRO A 6 10.91 -44.70 52.28
CA PRO A 6 11.98 -44.23 51.39
C PRO A 6 11.69 -42.80 50.91
N ILE A 7 12.63 -41.94 51.16
CA ILE A 7 12.62 -40.57 50.66
C ILE A 7 12.89 -40.65 49.15
N ILE A 8 11.84 -40.44 48.36
CA ILE A 8 11.97 -40.28 46.93
C ILE A 8 12.48 -38.87 46.67
N LEU A 9 13.74 -38.76 46.30
CA LEU A 9 14.35 -37.55 45.81
C LEU A 9 13.81 -37.27 44.38
N ILE A 10 12.80 -36.41 44.32
CA ILE A 10 12.32 -35.90 43.04
C ILE A 10 13.30 -34.82 42.58
N SER A 11 14.19 -35.23 41.70
CA SER A 11 15.06 -34.30 40.96
C SER A 11 14.20 -33.48 40.00
N VAL A 12 13.93 -32.27 40.42
CA VAL A 12 13.27 -31.28 39.52
C VAL A 12 14.29 -30.85 38.51
N PHE A 13 14.22 -31.44 37.32
CA PHE A 13 14.93 -30.97 36.16
C PHE A 13 14.26 -29.68 35.68
N THR A 14 14.77 -28.54 36.11
CA THR A 14 14.38 -27.26 35.55
C THR A 14 14.97 -27.17 34.14
N VAL A 15 14.15 -27.46 33.16
CA VAL A 15 14.46 -27.16 31.77
C VAL A 15 14.40 -25.65 31.60
N ASN A 16 15.54 -25.00 31.65
CA ASN A 16 15.69 -23.61 31.19
C ASN A 16 15.49 -23.61 29.67
N MET A 17 14.24 -23.36 29.25
CA MET A 17 13.99 -22.94 27.88
C MET A 17 14.56 -21.53 27.72
N ILE A 18 15.75 -21.49 27.15
CA ILE A 18 16.32 -20.24 26.63
C ILE A 18 15.48 -19.88 25.42
N TYR A 19 14.48 -19.04 25.61
CA TYR A 19 13.85 -18.34 24.51
C TYR A 19 14.89 -17.38 23.95
N ALA A 20 15.57 -17.81 22.91
CA ALA A 20 16.29 -16.91 22.03
C ALA A 20 15.22 -16.08 21.31
N GLY A 21 14.62 -15.14 22.01
CA GLY A 21 13.84 -14.08 21.41
C GLY A 21 14.78 -13.28 20.54
N CYS A 22 14.56 -13.25 19.23
CA CYS A 22 15.06 -12.20 18.37
C CYS A 22 14.49 -10.86 18.85
N GLY A 23 14.94 -10.40 19.98
CA GLY A 23 14.61 -9.11 20.57
C GLY A 23 15.56 -8.04 20.12
N ALA A 24 15.67 -7.82 18.82
CA ALA A 24 16.45 -6.70 18.30
C ALA A 24 15.81 -6.11 17.04
N CYS A 25 14.48 -6.11 16.99
CA CYS A 25 13.81 -5.13 16.18
C CYS A 25 13.43 -3.98 17.13
N ASN A 26 14.41 -3.23 17.59
CA ASN A 26 14.18 -1.84 17.92
C ASN A 26 13.78 -1.18 16.60
N VAL A 27 12.51 -1.25 16.31
CA VAL A 27 11.91 -0.30 15.39
C VAL A 27 11.89 1.01 16.16
N ASP A 28 13.04 1.69 16.17
CA ASP A 28 13.00 3.13 16.31
C ASP A 28 12.00 3.58 15.26
N ASN A 29 10.85 4.09 15.71
CA ASN A 29 9.87 4.79 14.90
C ASN A 29 10.47 6.10 14.36
N LYS A 30 11.66 6.04 13.79
CA LYS A 30 12.04 6.92 12.71
C LYS A 30 11.20 6.45 11.55
N LYS A 31 10.01 7.07 11.39
CA LYS A 31 9.29 7.12 10.14
C LYS A 31 10.36 7.30 9.07
N ALA A 32 10.73 6.22 8.39
CA ALA A 32 11.56 6.32 7.22
C ALA A 32 10.68 7.13 6.26
N GLU A 33 10.97 8.42 6.15
CA GLU A 33 10.37 9.24 5.10
C GLU A 33 10.82 8.60 3.81
N SER A 34 9.90 7.83 3.23
CA SER A 34 10.06 7.37 1.88
C SER A 34 10.26 8.63 1.04
N PRO A 35 11.32 8.73 0.22
CA PRO A 35 11.53 9.89 -0.64
C PRO A 35 10.37 10.11 -1.63
N ILE A 36 9.42 9.20 -1.68
CA ILE A 36 8.23 9.17 -2.53
C ILE A 36 6.97 9.42 -1.67
N GLY A 37 6.96 10.22 -0.65
CA GLY A 37 5.75 10.54 0.11
C GLY A 37 4.90 9.34 0.57
N ASP A 38 3.91 9.57 1.41
CA ASP A 38 3.01 8.52 1.88
C ASP A 38 1.94 8.20 0.81
N PHE A 39 1.74 6.91 0.53
CA PHE A 39 0.65 6.46 -0.33
C PHE A 39 -0.70 6.64 0.36
N VAL A 40 -1.68 7.09 -0.42
CA VAL A 40 -3.07 7.16 0.01
C VAL A 40 -3.63 5.75 0.11
N THR A 41 -4.04 5.35 1.29
CA THR A 41 -4.60 4.01 1.57
C THR A 41 -6.12 4.00 1.67
N SER A 42 -6.75 5.16 1.77
CA SER A 42 -8.21 5.28 1.81
C SER A 42 -8.66 6.66 1.34
N VAL A 43 -9.88 6.73 0.85
CA VAL A 43 -10.54 7.99 0.56
C VAL A 43 -11.14 8.51 1.86
N SER A 44 -10.93 9.79 2.18
CA SER A 44 -11.51 10.40 3.36
C SER A 44 -13.05 10.47 3.29
N GLU A 45 -13.72 10.63 4.42
CA GLU A 45 -15.20 10.65 4.50
C GLU A 45 -15.83 11.73 3.61
N ASN A 46 -15.16 12.85 3.45
CA ASN A 46 -15.60 13.95 2.57
C ASN A 46 -15.17 13.76 1.09
N GLY A 47 -14.57 12.63 0.76
CA GLY A 47 -14.09 12.28 -0.58
C GLY A 47 -12.72 12.86 -0.94
N THR A 48 -12.07 13.62 -0.06
CA THR A 48 -10.76 14.23 -0.36
C THR A 48 -9.67 13.18 -0.48
N VAL A 49 -8.82 13.35 -1.48
CA VAL A 49 -7.61 12.57 -1.74
C VAL A 49 -6.46 13.54 -1.94
N ASP A 50 -5.39 13.37 -1.19
CA ASP A 50 -4.15 14.14 -1.32
C ASP A 50 -2.97 13.23 -0.98
N GLY A 51 -2.06 13.02 -1.93
CA GLY A 51 -0.88 12.17 -1.74
C GLY A 51 -0.53 11.33 -2.95
N MET A 52 0.25 10.27 -2.70
CA MET A 52 0.74 9.36 -3.72
C MET A 52 -0.29 8.26 -4.00
N VAL A 53 -0.51 7.97 -5.26
CA VAL A 53 -1.40 6.90 -5.73
C VAL A 53 -0.76 6.13 -6.87
N LEU A 54 -1.27 4.93 -7.14
CA LEU A 54 -0.97 4.22 -8.37
C LEU A 54 -1.86 4.77 -9.50
N ALA A 55 -1.28 4.98 -10.66
CA ALA A 55 -1.96 5.50 -11.83
C ALA A 55 -1.65 4.66 -13.07
N SER A 56 -2.64 4.41 -13.90
CA SER A 56 -2.51 3.62 -15.12
C SER A 56 -3.74 3.76 -16.01
N CYS A 57 -3.73 3.09 -17.18
CA CYS A 57 -4.97 2.87 -17.93
C CYS A 57 -5.91 1.95 -17.14
N GLY A 58 -7.09 2.44 -16.83
CA GLY A 58 -8.06 1.72 -16.02
C GLY A 58 -8.46 0.38 -16.60
N MET A 59 -8.66 0.31 -17.90
CA MET A 59 -9.03 -0.91 -18.61
C MET A 59 -7.85 -1.90 -18.70
N CYS A 60 -6.63 -1.40 -19.00
CA CYS A 60 -5.49 -2.26 -19.26
C CYS A 60 -4.92 -2.89 -17.99
N ASN A 61 -4.84 -2.13 -16.90
CA ASN A 61 -4.09 -2.55 -15.70
C ASN A 61 -4.91 -2.61 -14.40
N PHE A 62 -6.10 -1.99 -14.35
CA PHE A 62 -6.96 -2.01 -13.15
C PHE A 62 -8.27 -2.78 -13.33
N GLY A 63 -8.44 -3.46 -14.46
CA GLY A 63 -9.61 -4.31 -14.71
C GLY A 63 -10.93 -3.55 -14.79
N MET A 64 -10.89 -2.24 -15.08
CA MET A 64 -12.10 -1.43 -15.21
C MET A 64 -12.81 -1.71 -16.52
N ARG A 65 -14.15 -1.70 -16.49
CA ARG A 65 -15.00 -1.90 -17.68
C ARG A 65 -15.27 -0.56 -18.36
N ASN A 66 -14.24 0.06 -18.90
CA ASN A 66 -14.35 1.27 -19.69
C ASN A 66 -14.56 0.92 -21.17
N LYS A 67 -15.10 1.85 -21.96
CA LYS A 67 -15.21 1.69 -23.41
C LYS A 67 -13.88 1.93 -24.11
N ASP A 68 -13.09 2.85 -23.57
CA ASP A 68 -11.81 3.30 -24.12
C ASP A 68 -10.73 3.33 -23.06
N CYS A 69 -9.46 3.40 -23.49
CA CYS A 69 -8.34 3.66 -22.61
C CYS A 69 -8.54 5.02 -21.94
N SER A 70 -8.59 5.03 -20.63
CA SER A 70 -8.72 6.25 -19.84
C SER A 70 -7.84 6.18 -18.61
N LEU A 71 -7.34 7.34 -18.20
CA LEU A 71 -6.53 7.46 -17.00
C LEU A 71 -7.37 7.08 -15.78
N ALA A 72 -6.79 6.26 -14.92
CA ALA A 72 -7.38 5.88 -13.65
C ALA A 72 -6.31 5.90 -12.55
N ILE A 73 -6.76 6.09 -11.32
CA ILE A 73 -5.96 5.91 -10.12
C ILE A 73 -6.49 4.74 -9.31
N GLN A 74 -5.61 4.07 -8.57
CA GLN A 74 -5.98 3.02 -7.63
C GLN A 74 -5.61 3.44 -6.20
N ILE A 75 -6.57 3.32 -5.31
CA ILE A 75 -6.44 3.53 -3.87
C ILE A 75 -6.86 2.23 -3.19
N SER A 76 -5.93 1.56 -2.52
CA SER A 76 -6.13 0.18 -2.05
C SER A 76 -6.63 -0.72 -3.18
N ASP A 77 -7.78 -1.33 -3.04
CA ASP A 77 -8.35 -2.28 -4.00
C ASP A 77 -9.30 -1.65 -5.01
N LYS A 78 -9.52 -0.33 -4.92
CA LYS A 78 -10.52 0.34 -5.73
C LYS A 78 -9.89 1.31 -6.73
N ALA A 79 -10.29 1.17 -7.99
CA ALA A 79 -9.88 2.07 -9.06
C ALA A 79 -10.96 3.11 -9.36
N TYR A 80 -10.51 4.31 -9.72
CA TYR A 80 -11.36 5.46 -10.04
C TYR A 80 -10.89 6.07 -11.35
N ASN A 81 -11.80 6.29 -12.30
CA ASN A 81 -11.49 7.06 -13.48
C ASN A 81 -11.12 8.51 -13.09
N VAL A 82 -10.13 9.07 -13.74
CA VAL A 82 -9.68 10.44 -13.50
C VAL A 82 -10.44 11.39 -14.43
N LYS A 83 -10.86 12.52 -13.87
CA LYS A 83 -11.35 13.68 -14.61
C LYS A 83 -10.52 14.89 -14.21
N GLY A 84 -10.10 15.70 -15.19
CA GLY A 84 -9.24 16.86 -14.96
C GLY A 84 -7.78 16.62 -15.36
N SER A 85 -7.43 15.38 -15.75
CA SER A 85 -6.19 15.02 -16.42
C SER A 85 -6.47 13.87 -17.37
N ASP A 86 -5.87 13.89 -18.56
CA ASP A 86 -6.06 12.85 -19.57
C ASP A 86 -4.86 11.89 -19.63
N ILE A 87 -5.10 10.71 -20.18
CA ILE A 87 -4.07 9.67 -20.31
C ILE A 87 -2.93 10.12 -21.23
N ASP A 88 -3.22 10.94 -22.21
CA ASP A 88 -2.26 11.44 -23.21
C ASP A 88 -1.56 12.76 -22.80
N ASP A 89 -1.97 13.38 -21.68
CA ASP A 89 -1.31 14.56 -21.12
C ASP A 89 0.11 14.27 -20.59
N HIS A 90 0.43 12.99 -20.39
CA HIS A 90 1.64 12.54 -19.70
C HIS A 90 2.61 11.77 -20.61
N GLY A 91 2.52 11.96 -21.91
CA GLY A 91 3.32 11.28 -22.92
C GLY A 91 2.56 10.18 -23.64
N ASP A 92 3.26 9.42 -24.48
CA ASP A 92 2.64 8.33 -25.26
C ASP A 92 2.17 7.20 -24.31
N SER A 93 0.85 7.05 -24.21
CA SER A 93 0.22 6.03 -23.36
C SER A 93 0.57 4.60 -23.78
N HIS A 94 0.96 4.36 -25.03
CA HIS A 94 1.35 3.06 -25.57
C HIS A 94 2.87 2.81 -25.56
N ALA A 95 3.67 3.79 -25.16
CA ALA A 95 5.11 3.59 -24.96
C ALA A 95 5.38 2.49 -23.92
N LYS A 96 6.61 1.96 -23.89
CA LYS A 96 6.98 0.87 -22.97
C LYS A 96 6.67 1.19 -21.50
N ASP A 97 6.83 2.43 -21.10
CA ASP A 97 6.53 2.98 -19.76
C ASP A 97 5.25 3.82 -19.72
N GLY A 98 4.48 3.82 -20.82
CA GLY A 98 3.18 4.47 -20.91
C GLY A 98 2.10 3.79 -20.10
N PHE A 99 1.02 4.48 -19.81
CA PHE A 99 -0.05 4.01 -18.92
C PHE A 99 -0.77 2.75 -19.39
N CYS A 100 -0.74 2.42 -20.68
CA CYS A 100 -1.31 1.15 -21.16
C CYS A 100 -0.43 -0.06 -20.85
N ASN A 101 0.87 0.15 -20.66
CA ASN A 101 1.86 -0.91 -20.44
C ASN A 101 2.43 -0.93 -19.01
N ALA A 102 2.27 0.14 -18.24
CA ALA A 102 2.88 0.28 -16.93
C ALA A 102 1.94 0.93 -15.91
N ILE A 103 2.06 0.49 -14.66
CA ILE A 103 1.49 1.19 -13.50
C ILE A 103 2.55 2.17 -13.02
N ARG A 104 2.18 3.44 -12.89
CA ARG A 104 3.06 4.53 -12.50
C ARG A 104 2.62 5.10 -11.15
N VAL A 105 3.51 5.82 -10.50
CA VAL A 105 3.18 6.57 -9.28
C VAL A 105 2.90 8.01 -9.64
N ALA A 106 1.81 8.56 -9.13
CA ALA A 106 1.47 9.96 -9.29
C ALA A 106 1.17 10.59 -7.93
N LYS A 107 1.55 11.86 -7.76
CA LYS A 107 1.10 12.71 -6.68
C LYS A 107 -0.16 13.43 -7.14
N VAL A 108 -1.23 13.28 -6.39
CA VAL A 108 -2.53 13.84 -6.77
C VAL A 108 -3.15 14.60 -5.62
N SER A 109 -3.95 15.61 -5.97
CA SER A 109 -4.93 16.19 -5.06
C SER A 109 -6.27 16.32 -5.76
N GLY A 110 -7.38 16.16 -5.02
CA GLY A 110 -8.70 16.24 -5.59
C GLY A 110 -9.76 15.56 -4.75
N LYS A 111 -10.89 15.21 -5.38
CA LYS A 111 -12.03 14.58 -4.70
C LYS A 111 -12.57 13.38 -5.47
N VAL A 112 -12.87 12.33 -4.75
CA VAL A 112 -13.67 11.21 -5.26
C VAL A 112 -15.15 11.56 -5.11
N LYS A 113 -15.87 11.50 -6.23
CA LYS A 113 -17.34 11.59 -6.26
C LYS A 113 -17.86 10.40 -7.06
N LYS A 114 -18.72 9.60 -6.43
CA LYS A 114 -19.18 8.33 -7.02
C LYS A 114 -18.00 7.42 -7.33
N ASN A 115 -17.79 7.03 -8.58
CA ASN A 115 -16.66 6.21 -9.03
C ASN A 115 -15.65 7.01 -9.87
N MET A 116 -15.55 8.29 -9.65
CA MET A 116 -14.68 9.18 -10.40
C MET A 116 -13.83 10.02 -9.46
N PHE A 117 -12.55 10.13 -9.75
CA PHE A 117 -11.63 11.06 -9.10
C PHE A 117 -11.58 12.36 -9.93
N LEU A 118 -11.98 13.45 -9.31
CA LEU A 118 -11.89 14.80 -9.87
C LEU A 118 -10.56 15.39 -9.42
N ALA A 119 -9.58 15.42 -10.32
CA ALA A 119 -8.24 15.91 -10.04
C ALA A 119 -8.22 17.44 -10.04
N ASP A 120 -7.73 18.02 -8.95
CA ASP A 120 -7.30 19.41 -8.88
C ASP A 120 -5.83 19.52 -9.34
N SER A 121 -5.01 18.50 -9.02
CA SER A 121 -3.66 18.33 -9.54
C SER A 121 -3.34 16.85 -9.79
N PHE A 122 -2.48 16.61 -10.76
CA PHE A 122 -1.96 15.28 -11.10
C PHE A 122 -0.53 15.40 -11.60
N GLU A 123 0.42 14.88 -10.84
CA GLU A 123 1.85 14.97 -11.16
C GLU A 123 2.46 13.58 -11.20
N LEU A 124 2.88 13.15 -12.40
CA LEU A 124 3.55 11.88 -12.59
C LEU A 124 4.94 11.93 -11.95
N GLN A 125 5.24 10.97 -11.11
CA GLN A 125 6.56 10.88 -10.47
C GLN A 125 7.55 10.26 -11.44
N LYS A 126 8.74 10.88 -11.52
CA LYS A 126 9.87 10.35 -12.29
C LYS A 126 10.56 9.26 -11.49
N HIS A 127 10.93 8.20 -12.16
CA HIS A 127 11.81 7.17 -11.61
C HIS A 127 13.25 7.62 -11.60
#